data_571a1f5247b7116e9114de00f927ce64
#
_entry.id   571a1f5247b7116e9114de00f927ce64
#
_cell.length_a   1.000
_cell.length_b   1.000
_cell.length_c   1.000
_cell.angle_alpha   90.00
_cell.angle_beta   90.00
_cell.angle_gamma   90.00
#
_symmetry.space_group_name_H-M   'P 1'
#
loop_
_entity.id
_entity.type
_entity.pdbx_description
1 polymer ?
#
loop_
_entity_poly.entity_id
_entity_poly.type
_entity_poly.pdbx_seq_one_letter_code
_entity_poly.pdbx_strand_id
1 'polypeptide(L)'
;GQHIDSLEWMSDETKAKAHEKLNNFYVKIGYPDKWRDYTGLTVNPKDSYYANIRRAAEFETLYSLKDEGKPVDKTKWYMSPQTVNAYYNPSSNEICFPAGILQPPFFNFDADDAVNYGAIGVVIGHEMTHGFDDQGRQFDKDGNLNDWWTSADAEQFTKRAEILASQYDNIVVLDTVHANGHFTLGENIADHGGLRIAYTCLLYTSPSPRDS
;
A
#
# COMPACT_ATOMS: atom_id res chain seq x y z
N GLY A 1 -2.29 14.87 -3.03
CA GLY A 1 -3.41 15.82 -3.08
C GLY A 1 -3.70 16.31 -4.48
N GLN A 2 -2.73 16.91 -5.18
CA GLN A 2 -2.93 17.53 -6.51
C GLN A 2 -3.61 16.63 -7.54
N HIS A 3 -3.30 15.32 -7.56
CA HIS A 3 -3.98 14.38 -8.46
C HIS A 3 -5.46 14.20 -8.11
N ILE A 4 -5.82 14.20 -6.83
CA ILE A 4 -7.22 14.17 -6.39
C ILE A 4 -7.93 15.43 -6.87
N ASP A 5 -7.31 16.60 -6.69
CA ASP A 5 -7.88 17.90 -7.11
C ASP A 5 -8.12 17.97 -8.62
N SER A 6 -7.24 17.34 -9.41
CA SER A 6 -7.32 17.33 -10.87
C SER A 6 -8.37 16.36 -11.46
N LEU A 7 -9.06 15.56 -10.65
CA LEU A 7 -10.08 14.63 -11.13
C LEU A 7 -11.37 15.36 -11.45
N GLU A 8 -11.63 15.62 -12.74
CA GLU A 8 -12.83 16.32 -13.19
C GLU A 8 -14.14 15.53 -12.96
N TRP A 9 -14.04 14.20 -12.87
CA TRP A 9 -15.18 13.32 -12.69
C TRP A 9 -15.60 13.13 -11.23
N MET A 10 -14.78 13.55 -10.28
CA MET A 10 -15.01 13.39 -8.84
C MET A 10 -15.59 14.69 -8.28
N SER A 11 -16.67 14.58 -7.50
CA SER A 11 -17.30 15.70 -6.82
C SER A 11 -16.41 16.31 -5.73
N ASP A 12 -16.63 17.56 -5.38
CA ASP A 12 -15.91 18.25 -4.31
C ASP A 12 -16.11 17.58 -2.94
N GLU A 13 -17.30 16.98 -2.71
CA GLU A 13 -17.58 16.22 -1.49
C GLU A 13 -16.65 14.99 -1.37
N THR A 14 -16.56 14.19 -2.42
CA THR A 14 -15.69 13.00 -2.41
C THR A 14 -14.21 13.40 -2.38
N LYS A 15 -13.80 14.48 -3.07
CA LYS A 15 -12.43 15.02 -3.00
C LYS A 15 -12.07 15.42 -1.57
N ALA A 16 -12.96 16.11 -0.86
CA ALA A 16 -12.71 16.51 0.53
C ALA A 16 -12.46 15.28 1.42
N LYS A 17 -13.27 14.23 1.28
CA LYS A 17 -13.09 12.96 2.01
C LYS A 17 -11.81 12.24 1.63
N ALA A 18 -11.45 12.26 0.34
CA ALA A 18 -10.20 11.70 -0.14
C ALA A 18 -8.98 12.42 0.48
N HIS A 19 -9.01 13.75 0.57
CA HIS A 19 -7.99 14.53 1.29
C HIS A 19 -7.94 14.22 2.77
N GLU A 20 -9.10 14.10 3.45
CA GLU A 20 -9.14 13.66 4.84
C GLU A 20 -8.44 12.31 5.02
N LYS A 21 -8.72 11.34 4.16
CA LYS A 21 -8.11 10.02 4.21
C LYS A 21 -6.60 10.07 3.95
N LEU A 22 -6.16 10.78 2.92
CA LEU A 22 -4.74 10.97 2.58
C LEU A 22 -3.97 11.59 3.75
N ASN A 23 -4.52 12.64 4.38
CA ASN A 23 -3.89 13.35 5.49
C ASN A 23 -3.86 12.53 6.79
N ASN A 24 -4.64 11.46 6.88
CA ASN A 24 -4.68 10.54 8.01
C ASN A 24 -3.86 9.25 7.80
N PHE A 25 -3.07 9.16 6.73
CA PHE A 25 -2.17 8.03 6.57
C PHE A 25 -1.17 7.95 7.72
N TYR A 26 -1.12 6.80 8.37
CA TYR A 26 -0.07 6.51 9.34
C TYR A 26 1.14 5.94 8.61
N VAL A 27 2.28 6.60 8.74
CA VAL A 27 3.49 6.27 7.96
C VAL A 27 4.51 5.53 8.82
N LYS A 28 4.99 4.39 8.34
CA LYS A 28 6.01 3.55 8.96
C LYS A 28 7.19 3.39 8.02
N ILE A 29 8.40 3.77 8.46
CA ILE A 29 9.61 3.71 7.64
C ILE A 29 10.76 3.08 8.44
N GLY A 30 11.45 2.13 7.83
CA GLY A 30 12.64 1.51 8.37
C GLY A 30 12.36 0.37 9.34
N TYR A 31 12.11 0.68 10.59
CA TYR A 31 11.89 -0.30 11.66
C TYR A 31 11.00 0.28 12.78
N PRO A 32 10.35 -0.58 13.59
CA PRO A 32 9.47 -0.14 14.68
C PRO A 32 10.25 0.46 15.85
N ASP A 33 9.72 1.51 16.48
CA ASP A 33 10.27 2.05 17.74
C ASP A 33 10.17 1.03 18.87
N LYS A 34 9.09 0.24 18.87
CA LYS A 34 8.85 -0.82 19.83
C LYS A 34 8.91 -2.17 19.14
N TRP A 35 9.97 -2.93 19.44
CA TRP A 35 10.14 -4.29 18.92
C TRP A 35 9.10 -5.24 19.50
N ARG A 36 8.73 -6.23 18.69
CA ARG A 36 7.83 -7.28 19.14
C ARG A 36 8.49 -8.10 20.25
N ASP A 37 7.76 -8.29 21.34
CA ASP A 37 8.18 -9.11 22.47
C ASP A 37 7.88 -10.58 22.19
N TYR A 38 8.91 -11.41 22.13
CA TYR A 38 8.83 -12.86 21.97
C TYR A 38 9.04 -13.62 23.30
N THR A 39 9.05 -12.92 24.43
CA THR A 39 9.08 -13.54 25.75
C THR A 39 7.90 -14.49 25.90
N GLY A 40 8.17 -15.75 26.22
CA GLY A 40 7.16 -16.80 26.30
C GLY A 40 7.09 -17.71 25.07
N LEU A 41 7.74 -17.35 23.95
CA LEU A 41 7.93 -18.30 22.85
C LEU A 41 9.10 -19.24 23.18
N THR A 42 8.81 -20.53 23.29
CA THR A 42 9.83 -21.55 23.53
C THR A 42 10.14 -22.32 22.26
N VAL A 43 11.41 -22.28 21.83
CA VAL A 43 11.94 -23.12 20.76
C VAL A 43 12.93 -24.10 21.36
N ASN A 44 12.66 -25.41 21.17
CA ASN A 44 13.53 -26.45 21.67
C ASN A 44 14.21 -27.19 20.50
N PRO A 45 15.53 -27.12 20.34
CA PRO A 45 16.26 -27.74 19.24
C PRO A 45 16.23 -29.29 19.27
N LYS A 46 15.84 -29.89 20.41
CA LYS A 46 15.69 -31.37 20.55
C LYS A 46 14.34 -31.87 20.11
N ASP A 47 13.36 -30.97 19.94
CA ASP A 47 12.01 -31.36 19.51
C ASP A 47 11.93 -31.37 17.98
N SER A 48 10.89 -31.99 17.45
CA SER A 48 10.62 -31.96 16.01
C SER A 48 10.32 -30.55 15.53
N TYR A 49 10.60 -30.27 14.25
CA TYR A 49 10.20 -29.03 13.60
C TYR A 49 8.71 -28.74 13.76
N TYR A 50 7.87 -29.77 13.59
CA TYR A 50 6.42 -29.67 13.78
C TYR A 50 6.03 -29.21 15.19
N ALA A 51 6.67 -29.74 16.24
CA ALA A 51 6.38 -29.33 17.60
C ALA A 51 6.76 -27.87 17.87
N ASN A 52 7.87 -27.41 17.30
CA ASN A 52 8.30 -26.01 17.39
C ASN A 52 7.35 -25.07 16.62
N ILE A 53 6.91 -25.45 15.41
CA ILE A 53 5.95 -24.66 14.62
C ILE A 53 4.60 -24.58 15.35
N ARG A 54 4.13 -25.66 15.97
CA ARG A 54 2.89 -25.61 16.77
C ARG A 54 2.97 -24.61 17.91
N ARG A 55 4.09 -24.61 18.67
CA ARG A 55 4.29 -23.62 19.76
C ARG A 55 4.33 -22.19 19.22
N ALA A 56 4.99 -21.98 18.09
CA ALA A 56 5.00 -20.67 17.44
C ALA A 56 3.59 -20.23 17.03
N ALA A 57 2.80 -21.12 16.42
CA ALA A 57 1.42 -20.81 16.03
C ALA A 57 0.51 -20.52 17.25
N GLU A 58 0.66 -21.27 18.33
CA GLU A 58 -0.04 -21.01 19.59
C GLU A 58 0.35 -19.65 20.17
N PHE A 59 1.65 -19.33 20.21
CA PHE A 59 2.14 -18.03 20.65
C PHE A 59 1.56 -16.88 19.78
N GLU A 60 1.55 -17.03 18.45
CA GLU A 60 0.97 -16.05 17.53
C GLU A 60 -0.51 -15.82 17.80
N THR A 61 -1.27 -16.91 17.97
CA THR A 61 -2.71 -16.85 18.27
C THR A 61 -2.96 -16.11 19.58
N LEU A 62 -2.26 -16.49 20.64
CA LEU A 62 -2.40 -15.85 21.95
C LEU A 62 -1.94 -14.40 21.95
N TYR A 63 -0.93 -14.08 21.13
CA TYR A 63 -0.48 -12.70 20.94
C TYR A 63 -1.57 -11.85 20.28
N SER A 64 -2.20 -12.37 19.22
CA SER A 64 -3.27 -11.66 18.49
C SER A 64 -4.51 -11.45 19.36
N LEU A 65 -4.91 -12.48 20.16
CA LEU A 65 -6.06 -12.39 21.05
C LEU A 65 -5.92 -11.32 22.14
N LYS A 66 -4.70 -10.88 22.45
CA LYS A 66 -4.48 -9.77 23.41
C LYS A 66 -5.03 -8.45 22.93
N ASP A 67 -5.32 -8.32 21.64
CA ASP A 67 -5.85 -7.09 21.05
C ASP A 67 -7.38 -7.06 21.00
N GLU A 68 -8.03 -8.20 21.29
CA GLU A 68 -9.48 -8.28 21.28
C GLU A 68 -10.10 -7.24 22.24
N GLY A 69 -11.07 -6.49 21.74
CA GLY A 69 -11.75 -5.44 22.50
C GLY A 69 -10.93 -4.18 22.76
N LYS A 70 -9.74 -4.04 22.16
CA LYS A 70 -8.90 -2.84 22.27
C LYS A 70 -8.95 -2.01 20.99
N PRO A 71 -8.70 -0.70 21.10
CA PRO A 71 -8.45 0.11 19.91
C PRO A 71 -7.29 -0.42 19.08
N VAL A 72 -7.32 -0.16 17.77
CA VAL A 72 -6.23 -0.53 16.85
C VAL A 72 -4.92 0.11 17.28
N ASP A 73 -3.91 -0.71 17.54
CA ASP A 73 -2.56 -0.25 17.87
C ASP A 73 -1.77 -0.01 16.57
N LYS A 74 -1.78 1.22 16.10
CA LYS A 74 -1.07 1.63 14.86
C LYS A 74 0.46 1.54 14.99
N THR A 75 1.04 1.30 16.17
CA THR A 75 2.49 1.13 16.34
C THR A 75 2.97 -0.27 15.96
N LYS A 76 2.08 -1.25 15.86
CA LYS A 76 2.41 -2.62 15.47
C LYS A 76 2.76 -2.73 14.00
N TRP A 77 3.85 -3.42 13.70
CA TRP A 77 4.29 -3.71 12.34
C TRP A 77 3.84 -5.10 11.91
N TYR A 78 3.33 -5.21 10.68
CA TYR A 78 2.89 -6.48 10.08
C TYR A 78 3.94 -7.12 9.19
N MET A 79 5.01 -6.37 8.84
CA MET A 79 6.21 -6.87 8.19
C MET A 79 7.42 -6.66 9.07
N SER A 80 8.35 -7.62 9.05
CA SER A 80 9.64 -7.46 9.73
C SER A 80 10.55 -6.50 8.95
N PRO A 81 11.44 -5.75 9.62
CA PRO A 81 12.27 -4.72 8.99
C PRO A 81 13.18 -5.22 7.86
N GLN A 82 13.56 -6.49 7.85
CA GLN A 82 14.39 -7.09 6.79
C GLN A 82 13.58 -7.51 5.55
N THR A 83 12.26 -7.39 5.57
CA THR A 83 11.41 -7.77 4.43
C THR A 83 11.62 -6.78 3.28
N VAL A 84 11.95 -7.32 2.10
CA VAL A 84 12.05 -6.54 0.86
C VAL A 84 10.65 -6.43 0.25
N ASN A 85 9.83 -5.58 0.84
CA ASN A 85 8.47 -5.27 0.40
C ASN A 85 7.98 -4.01 1.09
N ALA A 86 6.78 -3.55 0.71
CA ALA A 86 6.02 -2.48 1.35
C ALA A 86 4.57 -2.93 1.50
N TYR A 87 3.73 -2.19 2.20
CA TYR A 87 2.29 -2.45 2.23
C TYR A 87 1.48 -1.21 2.58
N TYR A 88 0.23 -1.17 2.09
CA TYR A 88 -0.86 -0.40 2.63
C TYR A 88 -1.81 -1.32 3.40
N ASN A 89 -2.22 -0.91 4.60
CA ASN A 89 -3.24 -1.62 5.39
C ASN A 89 -4.50 -0.75 5.53
N PRO A 90 -5.61 -1.13 4.87
CA PRO A 90 -6.83 -0.33 4.90
C PRO A 90 -7.49 -0.26 6.28
N SER A 91 -7.36 -1.29 7.11
CA SER A 91 -7.99 -1.34 8.45
C SER A 91 -7.33 -0.42 9.49
N SER A 92 -6.13 0.07 9.22
CA SER A 92 -5.42 1.06 10.04
C SER A 92 -5.11 2.36 9.29
N ASN A 93 -5.41 2.40 7.99
CA ASN A 93 -5.07 3.49 7.08
C ASN A 93 -3.58 3.84 7.16
N GLU A 94 -2.73 2.83 6.98
CA GLU A 94 -1.27 2.96 7.13
C GLU A 94 -0.50 2.48 5.92
N ILE A 95 0.65 3.12 5.68
CA ILE A 95 1.67 2.69 4.71
C ILE A 95 2.96 2.34 5.43
N CYS A 96 3.61 1.27 5.01
CA CYS A 96 4.83 0.77 5.64
C CYS A 96 5.90 0.43 4.63
N PHE A 97 7.11 0.94 4.88
CA PHE A 97 8.31 0.71 4.07
C PHE A 97 9.42 0.18 4.98
N PRO A 98 9.54 -1.14 5.17
CA PRO A 98 10.61 -1.75 5.96
C PRO A 98 12.00 -1.39 5.43
N ALA A 99 13.02 -1.40 6.29
CA ALA A 99 14.40 -1.10 5.91
C ALA A 99 14.91 -1.98 4.75
N GLY A 100 14.40 -3.22 4.65
CA GLY A 100 14.78 -4.16 3.61
C GLY A 100 14.52 -3.68 2.18
N ILE A 101 13.50 -2.84 1.94
CA ILE A 101 13.23 -2.27 0.61
C ILE A 101 13.99 -0.97 0.35
N LEU A 102 14.49 -0.30 1.40
CA LEU A 102 15.18 1.00 1.30
C LEU A 102 16.65 0.84 0.93
N GLN A 103 16.94 -0.02 -0.05
CA GLN A 103 18.28 -0.32 -0.57
C GLN A 103 18.21 -0.69 -2.06
N PRO A 104 19.34 -0.73 -2.78
CA PRO A 104 19.34 -1.16 -4.17
C PRO A 104 18.69 -2.54 -4.37
N PRO A 105 17.91 -2.72 -5.46
CA PRO A 105 17.71 -1.78 -6.57
C PRO A 105 16.59 -0.74 -6.36
N PHE A 106 15.85 -0.75 -5.24
CA PHE A 106 14.70 0.13 -5.00
C PHE A 106 15.12 1.54 -4.60
N PHE A 107 16.12 1.69 -3.74
CA PHE A 107 16.68 2.96 -3.33
C PHE A 107 18.21 2.91 -3.37
N ASN A 108 18.82 3.87 -4.05
CA ASN A 108 20.27 4.05 -4.07
C ASN A 108 20.60 5.51 -3.76
N PHE A 109 21.26 5.74 -2.62
CA PHE A 109 21.63 7.07 -2.16
C PHE A 109 22.52 7.84 -3.16
N ASP A 110 23.36 7.12 -3.91
CA ASP A 110 24.31 7.71 -4.87
C ASP A 110 23.74 7.82 -6.30
N ALA A 111 22.49 7.39 -6.54
CA ALA A 111 21.87 7.48 -7.85
C ALA A 111 21.17 8.83 -8.06
N ASP A 112 20.99 9.20 -9.32
CA ASP A 112 20.20 10.36 -9.71
C ASP A 112 18.75 10.27 -9.18
N ASP A 113 18.17 11.42 -8.87
CA ASP A 113 16.79 11.52 -8.38
C ASP A 113 15.81 10.78 -9.29
N ALA A 114 15.95 10.89 -10.62
CA ALA A 114 15.09 10.19 -11.58
C ALA A 114 15.09 8.67 -11.39
N VAL A 115 16.23 8.08 -11.03
CA VAL A 115 16.34 6.63 -10.74
C VAL A 115 15.57 6.31 -9.46
N ASN A 116 15.76 7.07 -8.38
CA ASN A 116 15.07 6.84 -7.13
C ASN A 116 13.57 7.11 -7.21
N TYR A 117 13.14 8.16 -7.94
CA TYR A 117 11.71 8.40 -8.20
C TYR A 117 11.10 7.28 -9.06
N GLY A 118 11.83 6.74 -10.06
CA GLY A 118 11.38 5.64 -10.89
C GLY A 118 11.40 4.26 -10.20
N ALA A 119 12.04 4.15 -9.05
CA ALA A 119 12.12 2.93 -8.25
C ALA A 119 11.31 3.07 -6.95
N ILE A 120 11.93 3.46 -5.84
CA ILE A 120 11.22 3.56 -4.54
C ILE A 120 10.09 4.60 -4.58
N GLY A 121 10.22 5.66 -5.38
CA GLY A 121 9.17 6.66 -5.55
C GLY A 121 7.88 6.07 -6.13
N VAL A 122 8.00 5.17 -7.12
CA VAL A 122 6.85 4.43 -7.67
C VAL A 122 6.24 3.53 -6.61
N VAL A 123 7.05 2.81 -5.82
CA VAL A 123 6.56 1.96 -4.73
C VAL A 123 5.81 2.79 -3.68
N ILE A 124 6.33 3.94 -3.29
CA ILE A 124 5.65 4.84 -2.34
C ILE A 124 4.30 5.29 -2.90
N GLY A 125 4.26 5.72 -4.15
CA GLY A 125 3.02 6.11 -4.82
C GLY A 125 2.03 4.95 -4.99
N HIS A 126 2.51 3.73 -5.23
CA HIS A 126 1.74 2.49 -5.31
C HIS A 126 1.01 2.22 -3.97
N GLU A 127 1.73 2.19 -2.87
CA GLU A 127 1.13 1.96 -1.54
C GLU A 127 0.13 3.06 -1.17
N MET A 128 0.43 4.31 -1.48
CA MET A 128 -0.52 5.40 -1.27
C MET A 128 -1.78 5.24 -2.13
N THR A 129 -1.65 4.75 -3.35
CA THR A 129 -2.77 4.55 -4.28
C THR A 129 -3.68 3.41 -3.83
N HIS A 130 -3.15 2.37 -3.15
CA HIS A 130 -3.97 1.32 -2.54
C HIS A 130 -5.03 1.85 -1.58
N GLY A 131 -4.81 3.01 -0.95
CA GLY A 131 -5.85 3.67 -0.15
C GLY A 131 -7.10 4.08 -0.95
N PHE A 132 -6.99 4.14 -2.29
CA PHE A 132 -8.00 4.65 -3.20
C PHE A 132 -8.31 3.69 -4.35
N ASP A 133 -7.77 2.46 -4.35
CA ASP A 133 -8.09 1.42 -5.33
C ASP A 133 -9.49 0.85 -5.11
N ASP A 134 -9.87 -0.19 -5.86
CA ASP A 134 -11.20 -0.81 -5.81
C ASP A 134 -11.56 -1.39 -4.44
N GLN A 135 -10.57 -1.82 -3.66
CA GLN A 135 -10.76 -2.34 -2.31
C GLN A 135 -10.53 -1.26 -1.24
N GLY A 136 -9.42 -0.54 -1.32
CA GLY A 136 -9.02 0.45 -0.31
C GLY A 136 -10.00 1.61 -0.21
N ARG A 137 -10.64 2.03 -1.32
CA ARG A 137 -11.65 3.09 -1.34
C ARG A 137 -12.86 2.79 -0.45
N GLN A 138 -13.10 1.53 -0.12
CA GLN A 138 -14.24 1.13 0.74
C GLN A 138 -13.99 1.40 2.22
N PHE A 139 -12.76 1.74 2.60
CA PHE A 139 -12.38 2.06 3.98
C PHE A 139 -12.23 3.57 4.13
N ASP A 140 -12.74 4.09 5.24
CA ASP A 140 -12.61 5.50 5.59
C ASP A 140 -11.21 5.85 6.16
N LYS A 141 -11.03 7.11 6.52
CA LYS A 141 -9.77 7.64 7.09
C LYS A 141 -9.35 6.99 8.40
N ASP A 142 -10.27 6.37 9.13
CA ASP A 142 -10.04 5.72 10.41
C ASP A 142 -9.83 4.21 10.28
N GLY A 143 -9.99 3.67 9.06
CA GLY A 143 -9.85 2.25 8.73
C GLY A 143 -11.13 1.43 8.91
N ASN A 144 -12.28 2.07 9.04
CA ASN A 144 -13.56 1.38 9.08
C ASN A 144 -14.06 1.10 7.66
N LEU A 145 -14.68 -0.07 7.47
CA LEU A 145 -15.41 -0.39 6.24
C LEU A 145 -16.67 0.48 6.18
N ASN A 146 -16.54 1.62 5.55
CA ASN A 146 -17.55 2.66 5.49
C ASN A 146 -17.49 3.36 4.13
N ASP A 147 -18.54 3.25 3.31
CA ASP A 147 -18.60 3.90 2.02
C ASP A 147 -18.79 5.42 2.21
N TRP A 148 -17.76 6.16 1.83
CA TRP A 148 -17.71 7.62 1.94
C TRP A 148 -17.82 8.33 0.59
N TRP A 149 -18.00 7.58 -0.49
CA TRP A 149 -18.15 8.09 -1.84
C TRP A 149 -19.60 8.48 -2.12
N THR A 150 -19.81 9.49 -2.96
CA THR A 150 -21.16 9.65 -3.55
C THR A 150 -21.44 8.51 -4.52
N SER A 151 -22.69 8.14 -4.67
CA SER A 151 -23.08 7.06 -5.61
C SER A 151 -22.65 7.37 -7.04
N ALA A 152 -22.74 8.65 -7.44
CA ALA A 152 -22.32 9.09 -8.78
C ALA A 152 -20.80 8.92 -8.98
N ASP A 153 -19.98 9.29 -7.99
CA ASP A 153 -18.53 9.14 -8.06
C ASP A 153 -18.11 7.67 -8.04
N ALA A 154 -18.77 6.84 -7.23
CA ALA A 154 -18.55 5.40 -7.20
C ALA A 154 -18.83 4.75 -8.56
N GLU A 155 -19.90 5.16 -9.24
CA GLU A 155 -20.22 4.71 -10.61
C GLU A 155 -19.14 5.16 -11.61
N GLN A 156 -18.68 6.40 -11.53
CA GLN A 156 -17.64 6.94 -12.39
C GLN A 156 -16.28 6.23 -12.17
N PHE A 157 -15.96 5.91 -10.93
CA PHE A 157 -14.79 5.07 -10.62
C PHE A 157 -14.90 3.70 -11.26
N THR A 158 -16.03 3.02 -11.06
CA THR A 158 -16.27 1.67 -11.58
C THR A 158 -16.14 1.62 -13.11
N LYS A 159 -16.70 2.61 -13.82
CA LYS A 159 -16.57 2.69 -15.30
C LYS A 159 -15.12 2.80 -15.77
N ARG A 160 -14.29 3.54 -15.05
CA ARG A 160 -12.87 3.70 -15.37
C ARG A 160 -12.04 2.46 -15.01
N ALA A 161 -12.34 1.88 -13.88
CA ALA A 161 -11.72 0.65 -13.42
C ALA A 161 -11.98 -0.50 -14.40
N GLU A 162 -13.21 -0.58 -14.95
CA GLU A 162 -13.59 -1.59 -15.96
C GLU A 162 -12.76 -1.46 -17.25
N ILE A 163 -12.46 -0.24 -17.69
CA ILE A 163 -11.60 -0.02 -18.85
C ILE A 163 -10.20 -0.60 -18.59
N LEU A 164 -9.64 -0.35 -17.41
CA LEU A 164 -8.32 -0.86 -17.03
C LEU A 164 -8.34 -2.39 -16.93
N ALA A 165 -9.33 -2.96 -16.23
CA ALA A 165 -9.48 -4.41 -16.10
C ALA A 165 -9.57 -5.08 -17.48
N SER A 166 -10.42 -4.57 -18.37
CA SER A 166 -10.57 -5.10 -19.73
C SER A 166 -9.29 -5.00 -20.56
N GLN A 167 -8.47 -3.97 -20.35
CA GLN A 167 -7.18 -3.84 -21.02
C GLN A 167 -6.24 -4.98 -20.60
N TYR A 168 -6.17 -5.30 -19.31
CA TYR A 168 -5.34 -6.40 -18.80
C TYR A 168 -5.89 -7.77 -19.20
N ASP A 169 -7.21 -7.97 -19.25
CA ASP A 169 -7.84 -9.22 -19.73
C ASP A 169 -7.42 -9.57 -21.16
N ASN A 170 -7.08 -8.58 -21.98
CA ASN A 170 -6.61 -8.78 -23.35
C ASN A 170 -5.12 -9.13 -23.46
N ILE A 171 -4.36 -9.10 -22.37
CA ILE A 171 -2.93 -9.45 -22.38
C ILE A 171 -2.77 -10.96 -22.37
N VAL A 172 -2.16 -11.51 -23.44
CA VAL A 172 -1.79 -12.92 -23.50
C VAL A 172 -0.50 -13.12 -22.72
N VAL A 173 -0.58 -13.94 -21.66
CA VAL A 173 0.55 -14.23 -20.77
C VAL A 173 1.37 -15.43 -21.30
N LEU A 174 0.66 -16.48 -21.73
CA LEU A 174 1.26 -17.69 -22.26
C LEU A 174 0.29 -18.39 -23.22
N ASP A 175 0.67 -18.54 -24.49
CA ASP A 175 -0.14 -19.18 -25.53
C ASP A 175 -1.59 -18.65 -25.60
N THR A 176 -2.52 -19.36 -25.00
CA THR A 176 -3.96 -19.01 -24.92
C THR A 176 -4.39 -18.52 -23.54
N VAL A 177 -3.46 -18.41 -22.60
CA VAL A 177 -3.76 -17.95 -21.22
C VAL A 177 -3.66 -16.44 -21.16
N HIS A 178 -4.77 -15.82 -20.84
CA HIS A 178 -4.84 -14.37 -20.62
C HIS A 178 -4.62 -13.98 -19.15
N ALA A 179 -4.17 -12.77 -18.92
CA ALA A 179 -4.20 -12.17 -17.60
C ALA A 179 -5.67 -12.03 -17.14
N ASN A 180 -5.88 -11.95 -15.83
CA ASN A 180 -7.19 -11.66 -15.26
C ASN A 180 -7.16 -10.24 -14.69
N GLY A 181 -7.58 -9.28 -15.49
CA GLY A 181 -7.53 -7.86 -15.15
C GLY A 181 -8.43 -7.49 -13.99
N HIS A 182 -9.55 -8.19 -13.79
CA HIS A 182 -10.42 -7.98 -12.64
C HIS A 182 -9.78 -8.50 -11.35
N PHE A 183 -9.10 -9.64 -11.40
CA PHE A 183 -8.39 -10.19 -10.25
C PHE A 183 -7.21 -9.32 -9.81
N THR A 184 -6.52 -8.71 -10.76
CA THR A 184 -5.33 -7.88 -10.52
C THR A 184 -5.64 -6.38 -10.47
N LEU A 185 -6.91 -5.98 -10.47
CA LEU A 185 -7.34 -4.59 -10.66
C LEU A 185 -6.72 -3.62 -9.64
N GLY A 186 -6.73 -3.98 -8.36
CA GLY A 186 -6.16 -3.13 -7.30
C GLY A 186 -4.67 -2.86 -7.52
N GLU A 187 -3.90 -3.90 -7.83
CA GLU A 187 -2.47 -3.79 -8.13
C GLU A 187 -2.21 -2.94 -9.38
N ASN A 188 -3.02 -3.13 -10.42
CA ASN A 188 -2.90 -2.36 -11.66
C ASN A 188 -3.23 -0.87 -11.45
N ILE A 189 -4.24 -0.56 -10.63
CA ILE A 189 -4.57 0.82 -10.24
C ILE A 189 -3.41 1.42 -9.45
N ALA A 190 -2.86 0.66 -8.49
CA ALA A 190 -1.77 1.10 -7.63
C ALA A 190 -0.49 1.38 -8.43
N ASP A 191 -0.12 0.52 -9.39
CA ASP A 191 1.03 0.70 -10.28
C ASP A 191 0.89 1.95 -11.15
N HIS A 192 -0.27 2.13 -11.81
CA HIS A 192 -0.54 3.32 -12.63
C HIS A 192 -0.50 4.61 -11.80
N GLY A 193 -1.12 4.58 -10.61
CA GLY A 193 -1.10 5.70 -9.67
C GLY A 193 0.30 6.01 -9.18
N GLY A 194 1.05 4.98 -8.80
CA GLY A 194 2.43 5.08 -8.31
C GLY A 194 3.37 5.73 -9.31
N LEU A 195 3.36 5.23 -10.55
CA LEU A 195 4.18 5.78 -11.62
C LEU A 195 3.83 7.25 -11.91
N ARG A 196 2.54 7.57 -12.00
CA ARG A 196 2.09 8.95 -12.26
C ARG A 196 2.48 9.90 -11.14
N ILE A 197 2.33 9.49 -9.88
CA ILE A 197 2.71 10.29 -8.71
C ILE A 197 4.22 10.54 -8.72
N ALA A 198 5.02 9.49 -8.87
CA ALA A 198 6.48 9.59 -8.88
C ALA A 198 6.98 10.52 -10.00
N TYR A 199 6.45 10.38 -11.21
CA TYR A 199 6.79 11.24 -12.34
C TYR A 199 6.44 12.72 -12.09
N THR A 200 5.26 12.99 -11.55
CA THR A 200 4.84 14.36 -11.22
C THR A 200 5.74 14.96 -10.14
N CYS A 201 6.09 14.18 -9.11
CA CYS A 201 7.00 14.64 -8.06
C CYS A 201 8.39 14.94 -8.61
N LEU A 202 8.92 14.10 -9.49
CA LEU A 202 10.21 14.32 -10.15
C LEU A 202 10.20 15.64 -10.92
N LEU A 203 9.17 15.89 -11.74
CA LEU A 203 9.07 17.13 -12.53
C LEU A 203 8.95 18.37 -11.66
N TYR A 204 8.29 18.26 -10.50
CA TYR A 204 8.14 19.36 -9.57
C TYR A 204 9.44 19.68 -8.82
N THR A 205 10.24 18.68 -8.50
CA THR A 205 11.48 18.82 -7.72
C THR A 205 12.71 19.07 -8.57
N SER A 206 12.69 18.69 -9.86
CA SER A 206 13.79 18.86 -10.80
C SER A 206 13.47 19.99 -11.77
N PRO A 207 14.08 21.19 -11.64
CA PRO A 207 13.85 22.28 -12.56
C PRO A 207 14.21 21.84 -13.99
N SER A 208 13.25 22.02 -14.90
CA SER A 208 13.46 21.77 -16.32
C SER A 208 14.47 22.75 -16.88
N PRO A 209 15.36 22.35 -17.82
CA PRO A 209 16.18 23.30 -18.58
C PRO A 209 15.39 24.36 -19.34
N ARG A 210 14.05 24.22 -19.41
CA ARG A 210 13.16 25.22 -20.02
C ARG A 210 12.69 26.30 -19.04
N ASP A 211 12.98 26.12 -17.74
CA ASP A 211 12.57 27.03 -16.66
C ASP A 211 13.72 27.96 -16.23
N SER A 212 14.86 27.92 -16.96
CA SER A 212 16.06 28.74 -16.78
C SER A 212 16.18 29.81 -17.88
#